data_b23cbe15a699e25c95ca81b5a99166c6
#
_entry.id   b23cbe15a699e25c95ca81b5a99166c6
#
_cell.length_a   1.000
_cell.length_b   1.000
_cell.length_c   1.000
_cell.angle_alpha   90.00
_cell.angle_beta   90.00
_cell.angle_gamma   90.00
#
_symmetry.space_group_name_H-M   'P 1'
#
loop_
_entity.id
_entity.type
_entity.pdbx_description
1 polymer ?
#
loop_
_entity_poly.entity_id
_entity_poly.type
_entity_poly.pdbx_seq_one_letter_code
_entity_poly.pdbx_strand_id
1 'polypeptide(L)'
;MAVCGVMSVPFTMLSYGAGPVEPAGQEESEEMIEISLDVSIAEITGDYEVAISDAPEGQGSYGTAYPRTVYRVIEDAGNGWIEIAYDGHSAYLDSNSGQITVKNTWSIPKEDEDRAELVEKAMNLLGSRYQMGGSDPQTGFDCSSFVRYLMKDYAGLDLPRTSREQARHGTDRTAEDIRVGDFVTFGSSLDAVSHVGIYIGNDRMIHGDGTGKGVAV
;
A
#
# COMPACT_ATOMS: atom_id res chain seq x y z
N MET A 1 -13.46 5.04 -9.96
CA MET A 1 -12.42 5.76 -10.76
C MET A 1 -11.87 4.77 -11.76
N ALA A 2 -11.57 5.19 -12.99
CA ALA A 2 -10.91 4.30 -13.95
C ALA A 2 -9.40 4.32 -13.68
N VAL A 3 -8.73 3.16 -13.76
CA VAL A 3 -7.27 3.09 -13.75
C VAL A 3 -6.77 3.76 -15.03
N CYS A 4 -5.93 4.78 -14.90
CA CYS A 4 -5.41 5.55 -16.03
C CYS A 4 -4.08 5.00 -16.55
N GLY A 5 -3.35 4.27 -15.74
CA GLY A 5 -2.08 3.66 -16.12
C GLY A 5 -1.33 3.07 -14.95
N VAL A 6 -0.42 2.18 -15.28
CA VAL A 6 0.60 1.64 -14.40
C VAL A 6 1.94 2.16 -14.90
N MET A 7 2.75 2.73 -14.02
CA MET A 7 4.03 3.34 -14.36
C MET A 7 5.13 2.70 -13.54
N SER A 8 6.15 2.18 -14.21
CA SER A 8 7.38 1.71 -13.59
C SER A 8 8.43 2.83 -13.58
N VAL A 9 9.06 3.03 -12.45
CA VAL A 9 10.25 3.90 -12.36
C VAL A 9 11.48 3.03 -12.62
N PRO A 10 12.34 3.36 -13.60
CA PRO A 10 13.51 2.54 -13.89
C PRO A 10 14.46 2.53 -12.69
N PHE A 11 14.52 1.40 -12.03
CA PHE A 11 15.49 1.11 -11.01
C PHE A 11 16.73 0.57 -11.71
N THR A 12 17.79 1.37 -11.85
CA THR A 12 19.09 0.90 -12.32
C THR A 12 19.79 0.12 -11.24
N MET A 13 19.44 -1.16 -11.10
CA MET A 13 20.31 -2.16 -10.51
C MET A 13 20.99 -2.91 -11.64
N LEU A 14 22.28 -3.16 -11.46
CA LEU A 14 23.23 -3.79 -12.37
C LEU A 14 22.62 -4.85 -13.31
N SER A 15 22.86 -4.65 -14.61
CA SER A 15 22.54 -5.55 -15.70
C SER A 15 23.06 -6.97 -15.47
N TYR A 16 22.16 -7.94 -15.51
CA TYR A 16 22.48 -9.29 -15.93
C TYR A 16 21.79 -9.57 -17.26
N GLY A 17 22.60 -10.12 -18.19
CA GLY A 17 22.35 -10.18 -19.60
C GLY A 17 21.05 -10.83 -20.03
N ALA A 18 20.52 -10.33 -21.12
CA ALA A 18 19.39 -10.89 -21.84
C ALA A 18 19.72 -12.30 -22.36
N GLY A 19 18.98 -13.29 -21.85
CA GLY A 19 18.85 -14.61 -22.44
C GLY A 19 17.75 -14.60 -23.50
N PRO A 20 17.71 -15.61 -24.41
CA PRO A 20 16.79 -15.65 -25.53
C PRO A 20 15.33 -15.83 -25.08
N VAL A 21 14.44 -15.10 -25.74
CA VAL A 21 12.99 -15.20 -25.59
C VAL A 21 12.52 -16.58 -26.03
N GLU A 22 11.95 -17.37 -25.11
CA GLU A 22 11.25 -18.61 -25.39
C GLU A 22 9.75 -18.33 -25.68
N PRO A 23 9.08 -19.18 -26.50
CA PRO A 23 7.72 -18.91 -26.94
C PRO A 23 6.69 -19.16 -25.83
N ALA A 24 5.66 -18.30 -25.79
CA ALA A 24 4.51 -18.37 -24.93
C ALA A 24 3.86 -19.76 -24.86
N GLY A 25 3.71 -20.30 -23.66
CA GLY A 25 2.97 -21.52 -23.44
C GLY A 25 3.23 -22.15 -22.08
N GLN A 26 2.61 -21.62 -21.06
CA GLN A 26 2.05 -22.22 -19.84
C GLN A 26 1.86 -21.05 -18.87
N GLU A 27 0.65 -20.89 -18.30
CA GLU A 27 0.44 -20.06 -17.12
C GLU A 27 1.25 -20.70 -15.98
N GLU A 28 2.52 -20.31 -15.85
CA GLU A 28 3.27 -20.58 -14.63
C GLU A 28 2.58 -19.78 -13.53
N SER A 29 2.03 -20.47 -12.55
CA SER A 29 1.53 -19.84 -11.32
C SER A 29 2.69 -19.04 -10.74
N GLU A 30 2.53 -17.73 -10.61
CA GLU A 30 3.52 -16.84 -10.04
C GLU A 30 3.94 -17.37 -8.67
N GLU A 31 5.24 -17.67 -8.50
CA GLU A 31 5.76 -18.15 -7.21
C GLU A 31 5.74 -16.98 -6.24
N MET A 32 4.91 -17.09 -5.20
CA MET A 32 4.80 -16.09 -4.15
C MET A 32 5.74 -16.42 -2.99
N ILE A 33 6.33 -15.40 -2.40
CA ILE A 33 7.13 -15.50 -1.17
C ILE A 33 6.52 -14.63 -0.07
N GLU A 34 6.71 -15.08 1.18
CA GLU A 34 6.37 -14.30 2.37
C GLU A 34 7.59 -13.50 2.82
N ILE A 35 7.47 -12.19 2.85
CA ILE A 35 8.47 -11.29 3.43
C ILE A 35 8.08 -10.95 4.87
N SER A 36 9.07 -10.78 5.75
CA SER A 36 8.85 -10.30 7.11
C SER A 36 8.67 -8.79 7.13
N LEU A 37 7.81 -8.31 8.02
CA LEU A 37 7.61 -6.89 8.29
C LEU A 37 8.09 -6.57 9.72
N ASP A 38 8.65 -5.39 9.92
CA ASP A 38 9.02 -4.88 11.25
C ASP A 38 7.78 -4.50 12.09
N VAL A 39 6.64 -4.35 11.45
CA VAL A 39 5.35 -4.05 12.10
C VAL A 39 4.37 -5.20 11.96
N SER A 40 3.49 -5.33 12.94
CA SER A 40 2.32 -6.21 12.82
C SER A 40 1.20 -5.48 12.07
N ILE A 41 0.49 -6.23 11.25
CA ILE A 41 -0.67 -5.76 10.51
C ILE A 41 -1.91 -6.58 10.88
N ALA A 42 -3.07 -5.91 10.94
CA ALA A 42 -4.38 -6.52 11.06
C ALA A 42 -5.06 -6.49 9.69
N GLU A 43 -5.27 -7.64 9.09
CA GLU A 43 -5.97 -7.81 7.82
C GLU A 43 -7.40 -8.30 8.08
N ILE A 44 -8.37 -7.69 7.42
CA ILE A 44 -9.75 -8.18 7.43
C ILE A 44 -9.83 -9.33 6.43
N THR A 45 -9.72 -10.54 6.93
CA THR A 45 -9.68 -11.78 6.14
C THR A 45 -11.03 -12.50 6.04
N GLY A 46 -11.99 -12.12 6.88
CA GLY A 46 -13.35 -12.64 6.84
C GLY A 46 -14.20 -11.97 5.76
N ASP A 47 -15.42 -12.48 5.60
CA ASP A 47 -16.37 -12.03 4.57
C ASP A 47 -17.20 -10.81 4.98
N TYR A 48 -17.11 -10.41 6.25
CA TYR A 48 -17.94 -9.35 6.82
C TYR A 48 -17.10 -8.17 7.26
N GLU A 49 -17.72 -7.01 7.24
CA GLU A 49 -17.15 -5.77 7.72
C GLU A 49 -17.01 -5.74 9.25
N VAL A 50 -16.05 -4.99 9.76
CA VAL A 50 -15.78 -4.78 11.19
C VAL A 50 -15.85 -3.30 11.50
N ALA A 51 -16.50 -2.93 12.61
CA ALA A 51 -16.52 -1.53 13.05
C ALA A 51 -15.11 -1.08 13.49
N ILE A 52 -14.74 0.14 13.13
CA ILE A 52 -13.54 0.82 13.62
C ILE A 52 -13.98 1.72 14.77
N SER A 53 -13.64 1.35 15.99
CA SER A 53 -14.11 2.00 17.22
C SER A 53 -13.13 3.07 17.73
N ASP A 54 -13.62 4.03 18.49
CA ASP A 54 -12.84 5.09 19.13
C ASP A 54 -12.16 4.63 20.45
N ALA A 55 -12.62 3.53 21.01
CA ALA A 55 -12.07 2.89 22.21
C ALA A 55 -12.44 1.40 22.23
N PRO A 56 -11.72 0.54 23.00
CA PRO A 56 -12.18 -0.81 23.31
C PRO A 56 -13.56 -0.78 23.94
N GLU A 57 -14.50 -1.60 23.45
CA GLU A 57 -15.90 -1.61 23.88
C GLU A 57 -16.62 -0.24 23.76
N GLY A 58 -16.04 0.69 22.99
CA GLY A 58 -16.56 2.05 22.80
C GLY A 58 -17.89 2.09 22.04
N GLN A 59 -18.65 3.17 22.26
CA GLN A 59 -19.90 3.42 21.54
C GLN A 59 -19.69 4.30 20.29
N GLY A 60 -18.52 4.95 20.17
CA GLY A 60 -18.13 5.76 19.03
C GLY A 60 -17.52 4.91 17.93
N SER A 61 -17.68 5.37 16.68
CA SER A 61 -17.12 4.71 15.51
C SER A 61 -16.47 5.74 14.59
N TYR A 62 -15.27 5.44 14.14
CA TYR A 62 -14.60 6.20 13.06
C TYR A 62 -15.01 5.71 11.68
N GLY A 63 -15.65 4.54 11.57
CA GLY A 63 -16.08 3.97 10.30
C GLY A 63 -16.14 2.46 10.28
N THR A 64 -15.92 1.89 9.12
CA THR A 64 -16.04 0.47 8.87
C THR A 64 -14.79 -0.03 8.12
N ALA A 65 -14.21 -1.11 8.63
CA ALA A 65 -13.17 -1.90 7.97
C ALA A 65 -13.84 -2.95 7.09
N TYR A 66 -13.55 -2.95 5.80
CA TYR A 66 -14.10 -3.88 4.83
C TYR A 66 -13.16 -5.08 4.60
N PRO A 67 -13.68 -6.21 4.10
CA PRO A 67 -12.84 -7.33 3.68
C PRO A 67 -11.65 -6.88 2.83
N ARG A 68 -10.50 -7.49 3.07
CA ARG A 68 -9.20 -7.18 2.43
C ARG A 68 -8.56 -5.85 2.83
N THR A 69 -9.13 -5.03 3.72
CA THR A 69 -8.41 -3.86 4.24
C THR A 69 -7.35 -4.26 5.25
N VAL A 70 -6.28 -3.45 5.32
CA VAL A 70 -5.11 -3.72 6.16
C VAL A 70 -4.79 -2.50 7.03
N TYR A 71 -4.51 -2.73 8.29
CA TYR A 71 -4.18 -1.70 9.27
C TYR A 71 -2.88 -2.04 9.98
N ARG A 72 -2.04 -1.06 10.30
CA ARG A 72 -0.89 -1.27 11.16
C ARG A 72 -1.35 -1.39 12.61
N VAL A 73 -0.94 -2.47 13.26
CA VAL A 73 -1.20 -2.70 14.68
C VAL A 73 -0.22 -1.85 15.51
N ILE A 74 -0.75 -1.14 16.50
CA ILE A 74 0.03 -0.41 17.51
C ILE A 74 0.32 -1.35 18.67
N GLU A 75 -0.74 -1.93 19.26
CA GLU A 75 -0.61 -2.89 20.34
C GLU A 75 -1.85 -3.79 20.47
N ASP A 76 -1.71 -4.85 21.28
CA ASP A 76 -2.84 -5.63 21.79
C ASP A 76 -3.45 -4.88 22.98
N ALA A 77 -4.64 -4.35 22.80
CA ALA A 77 -5.35 -3.58 23.83
C ALA A 77 -6.05 -4.48 24.90
N GLY A 78 -5.91 -5.81 24.77
CA GLY A 78 -6.50 -6.79 25.67
C GLY A 78 -7.97 -7.09 25.40
N ASN A 79 -8.48 -8.15 26.02
CA ASN A 79 -9.87 -8.62 25.89
C ASN A 79 -10.35 -8.83 24.44
N GLY A 80 -9.42 -9.11 23.51
CA GLY A 80 -9.72 -9.28 22.09
C GLY A 80 -9.84 -7.98 21.31
N TRP A 81 -9.36 -6.85 21.83
CA TRP A 81 -9.26 -5.59 21.12
C TRP A 81 -7.84 -5.34 20.63
N ILE A 82 -7.72 -4.82 19.41
CA ILE A 82 -6.45 -4.46 18.79
C ILE A 82 -6.46 -2.95 18.55
N GLU A 83 -5.43 -2.26 19.04
CA GLU A 83 -5.19 -0.87 18.71
C GLU A 83 -4.48 -0.77 17.36
N ILE A 84 -5.01 0.05 16.46
CA ILE A 84 -4.50 0.27 15.10
C ILE A 84 -4.18 1.74 14.85
N ALA A 85 -3.24 2.00 13.94
CA ALA A 85 -3.01 3.32 13.39
C ALA A 85 -4.08 3.64 12.32
N TYR A 86 -4.74 4.79 12.47
CA TYR A 86 -5.85 5.20 11.61
C TYR A 86 -5.87 6.72 11.44
N ASP A 87 -5.56 7.22 10.24
CA ASP A 87 -5.53 8.65 9.88
C ASP A 87 -4.82 9.56 10.90
N GLY A 88 -3.68 9.10 11.42
CA GLY A 88 -2.83 9.84 12.36
C GLY A 88 -3.28 9.78 13.82
N HIS A 89 -4.22 8.91 14.17
CA HIS A 89 -4.64 8.65 15.54
C HIS A 89 -4.82 7.15 15.81
N SER A 90 -5.11 6.79 17.05
CA SER A 90 -5.44 5.42 17.42
C SER A 90 -6.91 5.12 17.18
N ALA A 91 -7.19 3.91 16.73
CA ALA A 91 -8.53 3.33 16.63
C ALA A 91 -8.48 1.86 17.04
N TYR A 92 -9.63 1.22 17.17
CA TYR A 92 -9.71 -0.13 17.73
C TYR A 92 -10.55 -1.05 16.85
N LEU A 93 -10.09 -2.29 16.72
CA LEU A 93 -10.80 -3.39 16.07
C LEU A 93 -11.06 -4.52 17.06
N ASP A 94 -12.26 -5.11 17.02
CA ASP A 94 -12.61 -6.30 17.80
C ASP A 94 -12.13 -7.56 17.08
N SER A 95 -11.04 -8.16 17.57
CA SER A 95 -10.49 -9.41 17.02
C SER A 95 -11.35 -10.65 17.34
N ASN A 96 -12.26 -10.58 18.36
CA ASN A 96 -13.20 -11.65 18.65
C ASN A 96 -14.27 -11.79 17.55
N SER A 97 -14.37 -10.81 16.65
CA SER A 97 -15.28 -10.88 15.49
C SER A 97 -15.02 -12.10 14.58
N GLY A 98 -13.82 -12.71 14.67
CA GLY A 98 -13.40 -13.79 13.77
C GLY A 98 -13.14 -13.35 12.34
N GLN A 99 -13.12 -12.03 12.08
CA GLN A 99 -12.91 -11.46 10.74
C GLN A 99 -11.47 -10.98 10.52
N ILE A 100 -10.61 -11.01 11.55
CA ILE A 100 -9.31 -10.35 11.55
C ILE A 100 -8.19 -11.38 11.70
N THR A 101 -7.17 -11.27 10.84
CA THR A 101 -5.91 -11.98 11.02
C THR A 101 -4.81 -10.97 11.33
N VAL A 102 -4.11 -11.16 12.44
CA VAL A 102 -2.91 -10.39 12.79
C VAL A 102 -1.68 -11.17 12.37
N LYS A 103 -0.79 -10.52 11.63
CA LYS A 103 0.46 -11.12 11.14
C LYS A 103 1.53 -10.04 10.98
N ASN A 104 2.77 -10.47 10.82
CA ASN A 104 3.91 -9.61 10.49
C ASN A 104 4.60 -10.05 9.19
N THR A 105 3.81 -10.57 8.25
CA THR A 105 4.29 -10.97 6.92
C THR A 105 3.42 -10.38 5.83
N TRP A 106 3.99 -10.30 4.62
CA TRP A 106 3.29 -9.91 3.40
C TRP A 106 3.78 -10.75 2.25
N SER A 107 2.87 -11.17 1.38
CA SER A 107 3.22 -11.97 0.19
C SER A 107 3.52 -11.07 -0.99
N ILE A 108 4.62 -11.34 -1.68
CA ILE A 108 4.99 -10.69 -2.93
C ILE A 108 5.42 -11.75 -3.96
N PRO A 109 5.38 -11.43 -5.28
CA PRO A 109 6.01 -12.26 -6.29
C PRO A 109 7.50 -12.47 -5.97
N LYS A 110 8.00 -13.69 -6.13
CA LYS A 110 9.40 -14.01 -5.86
C LYS A 110 10.37 -13.19 -6.72
N GLU A 111 9.98 -12.87 -7.92
CA GLU A 111 10.76 -12.00 -8.81
C GLU A 111 10.91 -10.56 -8.30
N ASP A 112 10.10 -10.16 -7.31
CA ASP A 112 10.13 -8.86 -6.63
C ASP A 112 10.80 -8.92 -5.24
N GLU A 113 11.49 -10.02 -4.90
CA GLU A 113 12.16 -10.19 -3.60
C GLU A 113 13.14 -9.04 -3.30
N ASP A 114 13.81 -8.49 -4.32
CA ASP A 114 14.68 -7.32 -4.23
C ASP A 114 13.97 -6.02 -3.85
N ARG A 115 12.62 -6.00 -3.88
CA ARG A 115 11.76 -4.88 -3.52
C ARG A 115 11.03 -5.05 -2.18
N ALA A 116 11.35 -6.11 -1.43
CA ALA A 116 10.77 -6.38 -0.12
C ALA A 116 10.91 -5.20 0.86
N GLU A 117 12.07 -4.54 0.88
CA GLU A 117 12.33 -3.36 1.72
C GLU A 117 11.38 -2.19 1.40
N LEU A 118 10.99 -2.00 0.13
CA LEU A 118 10.00 -0.98 -0.25
C LEU A 118 8.66 -1.25 0.42
N VAL A 119 8.20 -2.50 0.38
CA VAL A 119 6.92 -2.91 0.99
C VAL A 119 6.98 -2.71 2.51
N GLU A 120 8.06 -3.12 3.15
CA GLU A 120 8.27 -2.94 4.58
C GLU A 120 8.20 -1.45 4.98
N LYS A 121 8.95 -0.58 4.29
CA LYS A 121 8.90 0.87 4.49
C LYS A 121 7.49 1.44 4.28
N ALA A 122 6.77 0.96 3.26
CA ALA A 122 5.41 1.38 2.99
C ALA A 122 4.44 0.98 4.11
N MET A 123 4.54 -0.27 4.59
CA MET A 123 3.70 -0.78 5.68
C MET A 123 3.94 -0.05 7.01
N ASN A 124 5.17 0.41 7.27
CA ASN A 124 5.49 1.25 8.43
C ASN A 124 4.74 2.59 8.43
N LEU A 125 4.30 3.08 7.26
CA LEU A 125 3.56 4.33 7.10
C LEU A 125 2.04 4.14 7.14
N LEU A 126 1.52 2.90 7.23
CA LEU A 126 0.07 2.64 7.34
C LEU A 126 -0.55 3.42 8.50
N GLY A 127 -1.71 4.02 8.24
CA GLY A 127 -2.45 4.82 9.20
C GLY A 127 -1.89 6.23 9.43
N SER A 128 -0.78 6.64 8.76
CA SER A 128 -0.33 8.04 8.77
C SER A 128 -1.45 8.95 8.25
N ARG A 129 -1.57 10.14 8.85
CA ARG A 129 -2.65 11.09 8.55
C ARG A 129 -2.67 11.48 7.07
N TYR A 130 -3.89 11.56 6.50
CA TYR A 130 -4.07 12.26 5.23
C TYR A 130 -4.11 13.77 5.44
N GLN A 131 -3.30 14.49 4.70
CA GLN A 131 -3.30 15.95 4.71
C GLN A 131 -3.02 16.47 3.29
N MET A 132 -3.97 17.15 2.69
CA MET A 132 -3.75 17.82 1.40
C MET A 132 -2.57 18.79 1.50
N GLY A 133 -1.55 18.58 0.66
CA GLY A 133 -0.31 19.38 0.69
C GLY A 133 0.71 18.96 1.74
N GLY A 134 0.39 18.04 2.64
CA GLY A 134 1.34 17.43 3.57
C GLY A 134 2.41 16.64 2.84
N SER A 135 3.55 16.38 3.47
CA SER A 135 4.71 15.79 2.77
C SER A 135 5.62 14.91 3.62
N ASP A 136 5.28 14.68 4.88
CA ASP A 136 6.06 13.90 5.84
C ASP A 136 5.16 13.24 6.90
N PRO A 137 5.69 12.27 7.69
CA PRO A 137 4.88 11.57 8.69
C PRO A 137 4.31 12.48 9.80
N GLN A 138 4.93 13.64 10.09
CA GLN A 138 4.47 14.55 11.13
C GLN A 138 3.31 15.44 10.64
N THR A 139 3.39 15.90 9.40
CA THR A 139 2.37 16.78 8.80
C THR A 139 1.27 16.01 8.08
N GLY A 140 1.50 14.73 7.82
CA GLY A 140 0.64 13.88 7.01
C GLY A 140 1.00 13.91 5.52
N PHE A 141 0.28 13.12 4.73
CA PHE A 141 0.52 12.94 3.31
C PHE A 141 -0.74 13.17 2.48
N ASP A 142 -0.62 13.75 1.29
CA ASP A 142 -1.54 13.45 0.20
C ASP A 142 -1.01 12.29 -0.66
N CYS A 143 -1.79 11.83 -1.65
CA CYS A 143 -1.46 10.65 -2.45
C CYS A 143 -0.07 10.75 -3.12
N SER A 144 0.22 11.88 -3.76
CA SER A 144 1.48 12.07 -4.50
C SER A 144 2.67 12.37 -3.60
N SER A 145 2.46 13.01 -2.45
CA SER A 145 3.53 13.25 -1.49
C SER A 145 3.92 11.98 -0.74
N PHE A 146 2.96 11.08 -0.46
CA PHE A 146 3.24 9.75 0.07
C PHE A 146 4.18 8.96 -0.86
N VAL A 147 3.82 8.86 -2.15
CA VAL A 147 4.64 8.19 -3.16
C VAL A 147 6.03 8.82 -3.24
N ARG A 148 6.10 10.15 -3.30
CA ARG A 148 7.36 10.88 -3.34
C ARG A 148 8.23 10.62 -2.12
N TYR A 149 7.65 10.66 -0.91
CA TYR A 149 8.37 10.42 0.33
C TYR A 149 8.94 9.00 0.38
N LEU A 150 8.12 7.99 0.09
CA LEU A 150 8.52 6.60 0.12
C LEU A 150 9.62 6.30 -0.89
N MET A 151 9.49 6.77 -2.14
CA MET A 151 10.49 6.54 -3.18
C MET A 151 11.78 7.32 -2.92
N LYS A 152 11.71 8.47 -2.25
CA LYS A 152 12.91 9.20 -1.79
C LYS A 152 13.65 8.43 -0.71
N ASP A 153 12.92 7.88 0.27
CA ASP A 153 13.49 7.14 1.39
C ASP A 153 14.07 5.79 0.94
N TYR A 154 13.34 5.08 0.07
CA TYR A 154 13.75 3.76 -0.41
C TYR A 154 14.86 3.82 -1.46
N ALA A 155 14.71 4.66 -2.47
CA ALA A 155 15.55 4.64 -3.68
C ALA A 155 16.33 5.93 -3.92
N GLY A 156 16.20 6.94 -3.06
CA GLY A 156 16.78 8.26 -3.28
C GLY A 156 16.16 9.06 -4.43
N LEU A 157 15.03 8.61 -4.99
CA LEU A 157 14.38 9.23 -6.13
C LEU A 157 13.60 10.49 -5.72
N ASP A 158 13.89 11.59 -6.36
CA ASP A 158 13.18 12.86 -6.15
C ASP A 158 12.10 13.02 -7.24
N LEU A 159 10.91 12.52 -6.95
CA LEU A 159 9.78 12.54 -7.88
C LEU A 159 9.11 13.92 -7.94
N PRO A 160 8.41 14.24 -9.05
CA PRO A 160 7.56 15.42 -9.15
C PRO A 160 6.51 15.49 -8.03
N ARG A 161 6.04 16.72 -7.73
CA ARG A 161 5.12 16.95 -6.61
C ARG A 161 3.71 16.41 -6.85
N THR A 162 3.21 16.44 -8.05
CA THR A 162 1.82 16.12 -8.35
C THR A 162 1.65 14.73 -8.97
N SER A 163 0.52 14.06 -8.68
CA SER A 163 0.18 12.75 -9.26
C SER A 163 0.19 12.79 -10.80
N ARG A 164 -0.23 13.91 -11.39
CA ARG A 164 -0.23 14.10 -12.85
C ARG A 164 1.18 14.12 -13.45
N GLU A 165 2.13 14.76 -12.77
CA GLU A 165 3.52 14.78 -13.21
C GLU A 165 4.18 13.43 -12.95
N GLN A 166 3.88 12.77 -11.83
CA GLN A 166 4.35 11.42 -11.51
C GLN A 166 3.88 10.40 -12.54
N ALA A 167 2.63 10.51 -13.01
CA ALA A 167 2.08 9.66 -14.07
C ALA A 167 2.77 9.81 -15.44
N ARG A 168 3.66 10.78 -15.60
CA ARG A 168 4.50 10.97 -16.80
C ARG A 168 5.98 10.67 -16.55
N HIS A 169 6.29 10.24 -15.31
CA HIS A 169 7.65 9.99 -14.87
C HIS A 169 7.88 8.49 -14.77
N GLY A 170 8.41 7.90 -15.82
CA GLY A 170 8.66 6.46 -15.87
C GLY A 170 8.24 5.87 -17.21
N THR A 171 8.04 4.58 -17.24
CA THR A 171 7.66 3.81 -18.43
C THR A 171 6.31 3.16 -18.20
N ASP A 172 5.42 3.22 -19.18
CA ASP A 172 4.13 2.54 -19.13
C ASP A 172 4.30 1.02 -18.97
N ARG A 173 3.46 0.44 -18.13
CA ARG A 173 3.34 -1.00 -17.92
C ARG A 173 1.92 -1.46 -18.20
N THR A 174 1.77 -2.72 -18.59
CA THR A 174 0.46 -3.37 -18.61
C THR A 174 0.11 -3.89 -17.20
N ALA A 175 -1.15 -4.27 -17.01
CA ALA A 175 -1.57 -4.85 -15.72
C ALA A 175 -0.92 -6.22 -15.49
N GLU A 176 -0.59 -6.95 -16.56
CA GLU A 176 0.06 -8.26 -16.51
C GLU A 176 1.56 -8.16 -16.17
N ASP A 177 2.18 -6.99 -16.46
CA ASP A 177 3.62 -6.77 -16.23
C ASP A 177 3.89 -5.93 -14.97
N ILE A 178 2.86 -5.62 -14.18
CA ILE A 178 2.99 -4.78 -12.99
C ILE A 178 3.89 -5.45 -11.95
N ARG A 179 4.81 -4.69 -11.37
CA ARG A 179 5.73 -5.15 -10.33
C ARG A 179 5.61 -4.33 -9.06
N VAL A 180 5.97 -4.94 -7.93
CA VAL A 180 6.06 -4.22 -6.64
C VAL A 180 6.87 -2.94 -6.81
N GLY A 181 6.32 -1.80 -6.35
CA GLY A 181 6.94 -0.48 -6.49
C GLY A 181 6.51 0.31 -7.72
N ASP A 182 5.77 -0.29 -8.65
CA ASP A 182 5.19 0.44 -9.77
C ASP A 182 4.06 1.37 -9.30
N PHE A 183 3.88 2.48 -9.99
CA PHE A 183 2.84 3.45 -9.65
C PHE A 183 1.53 3.07 -10.31
N VAL A 184 0.47 3.02 -9.52
CA VAL A 184 -0.91 2.86 -10.01
C VAL A 184 -1.57 4.23 -10.01
N THR A 185 -1.96 4.71 -11.19
CA THR A 185 -2.52 6.05 -11.38
C THR A 185 -3.98 6.00 -11.80
N PHE A 186 -4.77 6.94 -11.30
CA PHE A 186 -6.20 7.02 -11.54
C PHE A 186 -6.58 8.38 -12.12
N GLY A 187 -7.40 8.33 -13.16
CA GLY A 187 -7.88 9.52 -13.84
C GLY A 187 -8.72 9.15 -15.07
N SER A 188 -9.18 10.13 -15.81
CA SER A 188 -9.87 9.92 -17.09
C SER A 188 -8.89 9.96 -18.28
N SER A 189 -7.70 10.45 -18.08
CA SER A 189 -6.58 10.47 -19.05
C SER A 189 -5.29 10.83 -18.31
N LEU A 190 -4.11 10.72 -18.96
CA LEU A 190 -2.83 11.17 -18.39
C LEU A 190 -2.83 12.65 -18.01
N ASP A 191 -3.59 13.50 -18.73
CA ASP A 191 -3.74 14.92 -18.41
C ASP A 191 -4.70 15.18 -17.24
N ALA A 192 -5.48 14.19 -16.85
CA ALA A 192 -6.50 14.28 -15.81
C ALA A 192 -6.26 13.27 -14.67
N VAL A 193 -5.01 12.85 -14.45
CA VAL A 193 -4.65 12.04 -13.30
C VAL A 193 -4.86 12.85 -12.02
N SER A 194 -5.60 12.27 -11.07
CA SER A 194 -5.98 12.89 -9.81
C SER A 194 -5.53 12.09 -8.58
N HIS A 195 -5.11 10.84 -8.77
CA HIS A 195 -4.69 9.97 -7.68
C HIS A 195 -3.55 9.05 -8.11
N VAL A 196 -2.73 8.65 -7.13
CA VAL A 196 -1.60 7.73 -7.33
C VAL A 196 -1.37 6.91 -6.06
N GLY A 197 -0.98 5.66 -6.23
CA GLY A 197 -0.49 4.76 -5.19
C GLY A 197 0.66 3.92 -5.69
N ILE A 198 1.18 3.04 -4.87
CA ILE A 198 2.27 2.12 -5.16
C ILE A 198 1.74 0.69 -5.07
N TYR A 199 1.98 -0.11 -6.09
CA TYR A 199 1.67 -1.53 -6.08
C TYR A 199 2.59 -2.27 -5.10
N ILE A 200 2.01 -3.13 -4.26
CA ILE A 200 2.71 -3.85 -3.20
C ILE A 200 2.51 -5.38 -3.29
N GLY A 201 2.13 -5.87 -4.46
CA GLY A 201 1.79 -7.28 -4.66
C GLY A 201 0.35 -7.62 -4.24
N ASN A 202 -0.07 -8.87 -4.48
CA ASN A 202 -1.39 -9.39 -4.08
C ASN A 202 -2.59 -8.61 -4.63
N ASP A 203 -2.49 -8.05 -5.83
CA ASP A 203 -3.51 -7.15 -6.41
C ASP A 203 -3.87 -5.97 -5.50
N ARG A 204 -2.87 -5.44 -4.79
CA ARG A 204 -3.05 -4.34 -3.83
C ARG A 204 -2.09 -3.20 -4.08
N MET A 205 -2.55 -2.03 -3.75
CA MET A 205 -1.72 -0.84 -3.69
C MET A 205 -1.82 -0.17 -2.32
N ILE A 206 -0.78 0.54 -1.94
CA ILE A 206 -0.76 1.44 -0.78
C ILE A 206 -0.77 2.89 -1.26
N HIS A 207 -1.59 3.71 -0.63
CA HIS A 207 -1.77 5.12 -1.05
C HIS A 207 -2.21 6.03 0.10
N GLY A 208 -2.06 7.35 -0.07
CA GLY A 208 -2.70 8.33 0.81
C GLY A 208 -4.18 8.44 0.44
N ASP A 209 -5.06 7.95 1.33
CA ASP A 209 -6.52 7.94 1.12
C ASP A 209 -7.18 9.17 1.73
N GLY A 210 -7.68 10.07 0.89
CA GLY A 210 -8.39 11.28 1.30
C GLY A 210 -9.80 11.06 1.83
N THR A 211 -10.25 9.81 2.00
CA THR A 211 -11.59 9.50 2.53
C THR A 211 -11.61 9.32 4.05
N GLY A 212 -10.54 9.68 4.75
CA GLY A 212 -10.44 9.64 6.21
C GLY A 212 -9.81 8.36 6.77
N LYS A 213 -9.02 7.65 5.96
CA LYS A 213 -8.28 6.45 6.40
C LYS A 213 -6.77 6.71 6.56
N GLY A 214 -6.29 7.85 6.05
CA GLY A 214 -4.87 8.14 6.02
C GLY A 214 -4.12 7.35 4.95
N VAL A 215 -2.91 6.90 5.25
CA VAL A 215 -2.20 5.93 4.39
C VAL A 215 -2.85 4.57 4.56
N ALA A 216 -3.32 3.97 3.47
CA ALA A 216 -4.15 2.76 3.47
C ALA A 216 -3.79 1.81 2.31
N VAL A 217 -4.17 0.55 2.46
CA VAL A 217 -4.13 -0.51 1.43
C VAL A 217 -5.52 -0.82 0.95
#